data_94965215aa56f1297ea49a793638d2ea
#
_entry.id   94965215aa56f1297ea49a793638d2ea
#
_cell.length_a   1.000
_cell.length_b   1.000
_cell.length_c   1.000
_cell.angle_alpha   90.00
_cell.angle_beta   90.00
_cell.angle_gamma   90.00
#
_symmetry.space_group_name_H-M   'P 1'
#
loop_
_entity.id
_entity.type
_entity.pdbx_description
1 polymer ?
#
loop_
_entity_poly.entity_id
_entity_poly.type
_entity_poly.pdbx_seq_one_letter_code
_entity_poly.pdbx_strand_id
1 'polypeptide(L)'
;PDFDVLRKIADQLYALTAQGDLLSMHSLGEGGLASGLLTMAAGNAIGFRADHTLEVHSLFHERYASFLVESEHPLAVEEAVQLGWTDSAKAFQIGDKTLPLKDLTELWRSPLENIYRTKADSPHSALQTFRYSDGPRILPGPGRQNHQKPLAIIPAFPGTNSEYDSARSIREAGGEAEIIVFRNLTQEAVDESLHALAGAIRRAQILFIPGGFSAGDEPDGSGKFIATVLR
;
A
#
# COMPACT_ATOMS: atom_id res chain seq x y z
N PRO A 1 12.39 -12.27 22.66
CA PRO A 1 11.49 -11.14 22.82
C PRO A 1 10.45 -11.46 23.90
N ASP A 2 10.10 -10.46 24.71
CA ASP A 2 8.98 -10.56 25.64
C ASP A 2 7.69 -10.29 24.86
N PHE A 3 6.91 -11.32 24.63
CA PHE A 3 5.69 -11.21 23.80
C PHE A 3 4.54 -10.48 24.51
N ASP A 4 4.53 -10.46 25.84
CA ASP A 4 3.50 -9.73 26.60
C ASP A 4 3.76 -8.22 26.52
N VAL A 5 5.02 -7.81 26.63
CA VAL A 5 5.43 -6.42 26.39
C VAL A 5 5.14 -6.00 24.94
N LEU A 6 5.47 -6.84 23.97
CA LEU A 6 5.19 -6.55 22.56
C LEU A 6 3.70 -6.37 22.30
N ARG A 7 2.85 -7.24 22.87
CA ARG A 7 1.40 -7.12 22.77
C ARG A 7 0.91 -5.80 23.37
N LYS A 8 1.37 -5.46 24.57
CA LYS A 8 1.03 -4.20 25.25
C LYS A 8 1.37 -2.98 24.37
N ILE A 9 2.58 -2.97 23.81
CA ILE A 9 3.02 -1.89 22.89
C ILE A 9 2.13 -1.84 21.65
N ALA A 10 1.83 -2.98 21.03
CA ALA A 10 0.99 -3.04 19.83
C ALA A 10 -0.44 -2.52 20.11
N ASP A 11 -1.04 -2.90 21.24
CA ASP A 11 -2.37 -2.42 21.63
C ASP A 11 -2.38 -0.90 21.88
N GLN A 12 -1.33 -0.35 22.50
CA GLN A 12 -1.17 1.09 22.71
C GLN A 12 -0.99 1.84 21.39
N LEU A 13 -0.14 1.34 20.49
CA LEU A 13 0.08 1.94 19.17
C LEU A 13 -1.20 1.91 18.32
N TYR A 14 -1.95 0.81 18.39
CA TYR A 14 -3.26 0.73 17.72
C TYR A 14 -4.23 1.78 18.23
N ALA A 15 -4.32 1.95 19.55
CA ALA A 15 -5.20 2.96 20.15
C ALA A 15 -4.80 4.38 19.74
N LEU A 16 -3.50 4.72 19.79
CA LEU A 16 -2.98 6.03 19.38
C LEU A 16 -3.22 6.30 17.88
N THR A 17 -3.06 5.28 17.03
CA THR A 17 -3.37 5.39 15.60
C THR A 17 -4.86 5.64 15.37
N ALA A 18 -5.74 4.92 16.08
CA ALA A 18 -7.18 5.10 15.97
C ALA A 18 -7.68 6.46 16.45
N GLN A 19 -6.96 7.08 17.39
CA GLN A 19 -7.23 8.44 17.89
C GLN A 19 -6.67 9.54 16.98
N GLY A 20 -5.76 9.18 16.05
CA GLY A 20 -5.09 10.15 15.18
C GLY A 20 -3.89 10.85 15.84
N ASP A 21 -3.39 10.32 16.96
CA ASP A 21 -2.26 10.90 17.69
C ASP A 21 -0.90 10.57 17.04
N LEU A 22 -0.85 9.57 16.16
CA LEU A 22 0.33 9.21 15.39
C LEU A 22 0.25 9.73 13.97
N LEU A 23 1.27 10.47 13.54
CA LEU A 23 1.44 10.96 12.17
C LEU A 23 2.06 9.89 11.26
N SER A 24 3.03 9.16 11.78
CA SER A 24 3.71 8.08 11.06
C SER A 24 4.31 7.05 12.02
N MET A 25 4.54 5.84 11.52
CA MET A 25 5.12 4.74 12.30
C MET A 25 5.96 3.83 11.42
N HIS A 26 7.07 3.33 11.98
CA HIS A 26 7.97 2.37 11.34
C HIS A 26 8.45 1.31 12.35
N SER A 27 8.41 0.04 11.97
CA SER A 27 8.99 -1.03 12.79
C SER A 27 10.51 -1.07 12.59
N LEU A 28 11.27 -1.16 13.67
CA LEU A 28 12.72 -1.22 13.61
C LEU A 28 13.21 -2.66 13.34
N GLY A 29 14.28 -2.76 12.55
CA GLY A 29 14.94 -4.01 12.20
C GLY A 29 16.41 -3.75 11.88
N GLU A 30 16.90 -4.32 10.80
CA GLU A 30 18.28 -4.11 10.31
C GLU A 30 18.60 -2.63 10.11
N GLY A 31 19.78 -2.22 10.54
CA GLY A 31 20.23 -0.82 10.52
C GLY A 31 19.61 0.05 11.63
N GLY A 32 18.78 -0.51 12.51
CA GLY A 32 18.28 0.13 13.71
C GLY A 32 17.57 1.45 13.49
N LEU A 33 17.80 2.40 14.40
CA LEU A 33 17.23 3.74 14.35
C LEU A 33 17.68 4.54 13.12
N ALA A 34 18.92 4.36 12.66
CA ALA A 34 19.45 5.07 11.49
C ALA A 34 18.64 4.73 10.23
N SER A 35 18.39 3.44 9.99
CA SER A 35 17.57 2.97 8.87
C SER A 35 16.11 3.44 9.00
N GLY A 36 15.53 3.31 10.20
CA GLY A 36 14.16 3.73 10.47
C GLY A 36 13.93 5.23 10.24
N LEU A 37 14.80 6.08 10.79
CA LEU A 37 14.75 7.52 10.61
C LEU A 37 14.88 7.91 9.13
N LEU A 38 15.84 7.30 8.41
CA LEU A 38 16.01 7.59 6.99
C LEU A 38 14.79 7.17 6.17
N THR A 39 14.25 5.99 6.42
CA THR A 39 13.06 5.49 5.73
C THR A 39 11.85 6.41 5.92
N MET A 40 11.59 6.85 7.16
CA MET A 40 10.46 7.74 7.45
C MET A 40 10.67 9.15 6.85
N ALA A 41 11.90 9.64 6.85
CA ALA A 41 12.22 11.00 6.40
C ALA A 41 12.32 11.16 4.88
N ALA A 42 12.81 10.13 4.16
CA ALA A 42 13.19 10.24 2.74
C ALA A 42 12.03 10.57 1.81
N GLY A 43 10.84 10.02 2.06
CA GLY A 43 9.67 10.17 1.18
C GLY A 43 9.19 11.62 1.05
N ASN A 44 9.08 12.31 2.16
CA ASN A 44 8.60 13.69 2.23
C ASN A 44 9.73 14.71 2.45
N ALA A 45 10.98 14.26 2.45
CA ALA A 45 12.16 15.07 2.72
C ALA A 45 12.05 15.87 4.04
N ILE A 46 11.65 15.18 5.11
CA ILE A 46 11.51 15.75 6.45
C ILE A 46 12.86 15.67 7.17
N GLY A 47 13.29 16.78 7.76
CA GLY A 47 14.48 16.85 8.59
C GLY A 47 14.25 16.21 9.97
N PHE A 48 15.34 15.86 10.62
CA PHE A 48 15.32 15.35 11.99
C PHE A 48 16.43 16.00 12.81
N ARG A 49 16.09 16.51 13.96
CA ARG A 49 17.04 17.05 14.94
C ARG A 49 17.01 16.16 16.17
N ALA A 50 18.11 15.43 16.38
CA ALA A 50 18.25 14.55 17.52
C ALA A 50 18.26 15.31 18.84
N ASP A 51 17.70 14.69 19.88
CA ASP A 51 17.98 15.09 21.26
C ASP A 51 19.48 14.86 21.56
N HIS A 52 20.08 15.71 22.39
CA HIS A 52 21.48 15.64 22.76
C HIS A 52 21.86 14.36 23.53
N THR A 53 20.88 13.59 23.98
CA THR A 53 21.08 12.30 24.65
C THR A 53 21.24 11.13 23.67
N LEU A 54 21.01 11.33 22.35
CA LEU A 54 21.10 10.26 21.35
C LEU A 54 22.56 10.01 20.96
N GLU A 55 23.09 8.87 21.40
CA GLU A 55 24.44 8.45 21.09
C GLU A 55 24.55 7.83 19.69
N VAL A 56 25.60 8.18 18.93
CA VAL A 56 25.77 7.78 17.53
C VAL A 56 25.78 6.25 17.35
N HIS A 57 26.46 5.51 18.25
CA HIS A 57 26.53 4.06 18.12
C HIS A 57 25.18 3.37 18.40
N SER A 58 24.30 3.96 19.19
CA SER A 58 22.98 3.43 19.46
C SER A 58 22.05 3.49 18.24
N LEU A 59 22.38 4.29 17.22
CA LEU A 59 21.63 4.41 15.98
C LEU A 59 21.63 3.13 15.14
N PHE A 60 22.68 2.32 15.25
CA PHE A 60 22.88 1.15 14.37
C PHE A 60 22.57 -0.19 15.05
N HIS A 61 22.16 -0.18 16.33
CA HIS A 61 21.76 -1.41 17.00
C HIS A 61 20.44 -1.91 16.43
N GLU A 62 20.42 -3.18 16.07
CA GLU A 62 19.18 -3.87 15.70
C GLU A 62 18.21 -3.88 16.91
N ARG A 63 16.98 -3.47 16.66
CA ARG A 63 15.95 -3.33 17.70
C ARG A 63 14.65 -3.97 17.26
N TYR A 64 14.67 -5.29 17.11
CA TYR A 64 13.47 -6.05 16.79
C TYR A 64 12.38 -5.83 17.85
N ALA A 65 11.11 -5.83 17.41
CA ALA A 65 9.95 -5.56 18.26
C ALA A 65 9.93 -4.15 18.89
N SER A 66 10.66 -3.20 18.29
CA SER A 66 10.62 -1.78 18.64
C SER A 66 10.05 -0.98 17.48
N PHE A 67 9.42 0.15 17.79
CA PHE A 67 8.76 1.01 16.80
C PHE A 67 9.29 2.43 16.93
N LEU A 68 9.51 3.06 15.77
CA LEU A 68 9.76 4.50 15.67
C LEU A 68 8.44 5.16 15.28
N VAL A 69 8.03 6.15 16.04
CA VAL A 69 6.76 6.85 15.82
C VAL A 69 6.96 8.35 15.78
N GLU A 70 6.12 9.04 15.01
CA GLU A 70 6.05 10.48 14.94
C GLU A 70 4.68 10.94 15.44
N SER A 71 4.67 11.98 16.29
CA SER A 71 3.46 12.55 16.86
C SER A 71 3.61 14.07 17.03
N GLU A 72 2.50 14.79 17.01
CA GLU A 72 2.52 16.25 17.27
C GLU A 72 2.77 16.60 18.75
N HIS A 73 2.42 15.68 19.64
CA HIS A 73 2.51 15.87 21.09
C HIS A 73 3.27 14.71 21.74
N PRO A 74 3.88 14.95 22.92
CA PRO A 74 4.49 13.87 23.68
C PRO A 74 3.49 12.76 23.99
N LEU A 75 3.89 11.51 23.75
CA LEU A 75 3.04 10.35 23.98
C LEU A 75 3.08 9.94 25.45
N ALA A 76 1.92 9.62 26.02
CA ALA A 76 1.81 9.09 27.36
C ALA A 76 1.98 7.54 27.36
N VAL A 77 3.14 7.06 26.87
CA VAL A 77 3.52 5.66 26.79
C VAL A 77 4.74 5.46 27.66
N GLU A 78 4.66 4.58 28.65
CA GLU A 78 5.71 4.41 29.66
C GLU A 78 7.06 3.97 29.06
N GLU A 79 7.01 3.14 28.01
CA GLU A 79 8.19 2.60 27.33
C GLU A 79 8.71 3.54 26.21
N ALA A 80 8.04 4.65 25.93
CA ALA A 80 8.45 5.57 24.88
C ALA A 80 9.62 6.46 25.32
N VAL A 81 10.59 6.61 24.42
CA VAL A 81 11.73 7.50 24.59
C VAL A 81 11.70 8.52 23.46
N GLN A 82 11.71 9.80 23.80
CA GLN A 82 11.83 10.85 22.82
C GLN A 82 13.25 10.88 22.26
N LEU A 83 13.36 10.77 20.92
CA LEU A 83 14.66 10.78 20.23
C LEU A 83 15.03 12.15 19.68
N GLY A 84 14.06 13.01 19.46
CA GLY A 84 14.27 14.33 18.85
C GLY A 84 12.99 14.90 18.26
N TRP A 85 13.16 15.76 17.28
CA TRP A 85 12.08 16.50 16.60
C TRP A 85 12.24 16.44 15.09
N THR A 86 11.12 16.35 14.38
CA THR A 86 11.08 16.54 12.94
C THR A 86 11.00 18.02 12.60
N ASP A 87 11.56 18.42 11.44
CA ASP A 87 11.53 19.79 10.96
C ASP A 87 11.59 19.87 9.42
N SER A 88 11.56 21.07 8.86
CA SER A 88 11.62 21.30 7.41
C SER A 88 13.04 21.49 6.85
N ALA A 89 14.08 21.26 7.65
CA ALA A 89 15.47 21.58 7.26
C ALA A 89 16.05 20.63 6.22
N LYS A 90 15.38 19.51 5.92
CA LYS A 90 15.84 18.48 4.95
C LYS A 90 17.24 17.95 5.26
N ALA A 91 17.57 17.85 6.53
CA ALA A 91 18.84 17.35 7.03
C ALA A 91 18.63 16.65 8.37
N PHE A 92 19.54 15.73 8.70
CA PHE A 92 19.65 15.19 10.06
C PHE A 92 20.69 15.96 10.84
N GLN A 93 20.31 16.47 11.99
CA GLN A 93 21.19 17.10 12.92
C GLN A 93 21.38 16.20 14.14
N ILE A 94 22.58 15.66 14.30
CA ILE A 94 22.93 14.74 15.41
C ILE A 94 24.21 15.24 16.06
N GLY A 95 24.09 15.74 17.27
CA GLY A 95 25.16 16.47 17.95
C GLY A 95 25.58 17.70 17.17
N ASP A 96 26.88 17.81 16.88
CA ASP A 96 27.48 18.89 16.08
C ASP A 96 27.46 18.64 14.56
N LYS A 97 26.93 17.49 14.12
CA LYS A 97 26.91 17.10 12.71
C LYS A 97 25.58 17.39 12.06
N THR A 98 25.65 17.98 10.87
CA THR A 98 24.50 18.17 9.99
C THR A 98 24.72 17.33 8.73
N LEU A 99 23.80 16.41 8.46
CA LEU A 99 23.84 15.47 7.36
C LEU A 99 22.67 15.79 6.40
N PRO A 100 22.93 16.32 5.20
CA PRO A 100 21.87 16.58 4.24
C PRO A 100 21.12 15.30 3.88
N LEU A 101 19.80 15.34 3.93
CA LEU A 101 18.97 14.16 3.66
C LEU A 101 19.16 13.63 2.22
N LYS A 102 19.45 14.56 1.28
CA LYS A 102 19.79 14.20 -0.09
C LYS A 102 20.98 13.25 -0.16
N ASP A 103 22.06 13.60 0.54
CA ASP A 103 23.30 12.81 0.52
C ASP A 103 23.10 11.44 1.17
N LEU A 104 22.34 11.39 2.29
CA LEU A 104 21.98 10.14 2.96
C LEU A 104 21.13 9.25 2.05
N THR A 105 20.17 9.81 1.33
CA THR A 105 19.29 9.08 0.42
C THR A 105 20.06 8.56 -0.80
N GLU A 106 20.98 9.34 -1.34
CA GLU A 106 21.85 8.92 -2.44
C GLU A 106 22.78 7.80 -2.00
N LEU A 107 23.38 7.91 -0.82
CA LEU A 107 24.22 6.85 -0.24
C LEU A 107 23.41 5.55 -0.04
N TRP A 108 22.19 5.63 0.46
CA TRP A 108 21.32 4.50 0.69
C TRP A 108 20.93 3.77 -0.62
N ARG A 109 20.73 4.52 -1.71
CA ARG A 109 20.37 3.97 -3.03
C ARG A 109 21.56 3.40 -3.78
N SER A 110 22.75 3.97 -3.59
CA SER A 110 23.92 3.70 -4.40
C SER A 110 24.38 2.24 -4.50
N PRO A 111 24.27 1.38 -3.48
CA PRO A 111 24.78 0.02 -3.54
C PRO A 111 24.20 -0.84 -4.69
N LEU A 112 22.94 -0.60 -5.04
CA LEU A 112 22.24 -1.37 -6.07
C LEU A 112 22.07 -0.59 -7.39
N GLU A 113 22.44 0.68 -7.46
CA GLU A 113 22.19 1.55 -8.62
C GLU A 113 22.82 1.02 -9.93
N ASN A 114 23.96 0.34 -9.85
CA ASN A 114 24.62 -0.25 -11.01
C ASN A 114 23.93 -1.53 -11.53
N ILE A 115 23.15 -2.20 -10.68
CA ILE A 115 22.46 -3.46 -11.00
C ILE A 115 20.98 -3.20 -11.25
N TYR A 116 20.38 -2.37 -10.41
CA TYR A 116 18.95 -2.04 -10.44
C TYR A 116 18.78 -0.53 -10.36
N ARG A 117 18.75 0.12 -11.51
CA ARG A 117 18.70 1.57 -11.58
C ARG A 117 17.39 2.14 -11.06
N THR A 118 17.45 3.15 -10.21
CA THR A 118 16.27 3.88 -9.70
C THR A 118 15.65 4.80 -10.74
N LYS A 119 16.39 5.13 -11.81
CA LYS A 119 15.91 5.94 -12.93
C LYS A 119 16.20 5.22 -14.25
N ALA A 120 15.19 5.13 -15.11
CA ALA A 120 15.37 4.64 -16.47
C ALA A 120 16.14 5.67 -17.31
N ASP A 121 17.02 5.19 -18.20
CA ASP A 121 17.69 6.01 -19.22
C ASP A 121 16.73 6.37 -20.37
N SER A 122 15.51 6.75 -20.05
CA SER A 122 14.55 7.19 -21.08
C SER A 122 14.73 8.67 -21.37
N PRO A 123 14.70 9.10 -22.63
CA PRO A 123 14.61 10.53 -22.91
C PRO A 123 13.38 11.09 -22.21
N HIS A 124 13.57 12.08 -21.38
CA HIS A 124 12.49 12.75 -20.67
C HIS A 124 11.56 13.46 -21.66
N SER A 125 10.62 12.75 -22.23
CA SER A 125 9.46 13.40 -22.81
C SER A 125 8.63 13.98 -21.67
N ALA A 126 8.30 15.25 -21.74
CA ALA A 126 7.41 15.86 -20.76
C ALA A 126 6.11 15.03 -20.67
N LEU A 127 5.87 14.44 -19.51
CA LEU A 127 4.61 13.75 -19.27
C LEU A 127 3.47 14.76 -19.44
N GLN A 128 2.52 14.46 -20.33
CA GLN A 128 1.33 15.27 -20.44
C GLN A 128 0.56 15.20 -19.13
N THR A 129 0.45 16.32 -18.45
CA THR A 129 -0.32 16.42 -17.21
C THR A 129 -1.73 16.87 -17.57
N PHE A 130 -2.67 15.96 -17.43
CA PHE A 130 -4.09 16.30 -17.57
C PHE A 130 -4.60 16.81 -16.22
N ARG A 131 -4.97 18.07 -16.16
CA ARG A 131 -5.76 18.60 -15.04
C ARG A 131 -7.22 18.40 -15.37
N TYR A 132 -7.91 17.66 -14.52
CA TYR A 132 -9.36 17.60 -14.59
C TYR A 132 -9.88 19.01 -14.31
N SER A 133 -10.53 19.65 -15.30
CA SER A 133 -11.21 20.91 -15.04
C SER A 133 -12.41 20.64 -14.13
N ASP A 134 -12.63 21.50 -13.15
CA ASP A 134 -13.77 21.46 -12.22
C ASP A 134 -15.11 21.72 -12.96
N GLY A 135 -15.30 21.10 -14.11
CA GLY A 135 -16.60 21.03 -14.76
C GLY A 135 -17.57 20.26 -13.86
N PRO A 136 -18.87 20.47 -13.99
CA PRO A 136 -19.84 19.73 -13.19
C PRO A 136 -19.54 18.24 -13.35
N ARG A 137 -19.20 17.57 -12.27
CA ARG A 137 -19.14 16.10 -12.23
C ARG A 137 -20.54 15.63 -12.60
N ILE A 138 -20.71 15.21 -13.86
CA ILE A 138 -21.84 14.37 -14.20
C ILE A 138 -21.55 13.03 -13.52
N LEU A 139 -21.82 12.99 -12.21
CA LEU A 139 -22.00 11.70 -11.57
C LEU A 139 -23.14 11.07 -12.35
N PRO A 140 -22.98 9.87 -12.93
CA PRO A 140 -24.14 9.14 -13.41
C PRO A 140 -25.14 9.22 -12.28
N GLY A 141 -26.32 9.79 -12.58
CA GLY A 141 -27.38 9.89 -11.59
C GLY A 141 -27.58 8.51 -10.95
N PRO A 142 -28.06 8.43 -9.71
CA PRO A 142 -28.34 7.15 -9.09
C PRO A 142 -29.11 6.34 -10.13
N GLY A 143 -28.50 5.23 -10.54
CA GLY A 143 -29.07 4.38 -11.59
C GLY A 143 -30.54 4.19 -11.27
N ARG A 144 -31.41 4.24 -12.27
CA ARG A 144 -32.90 4.28 -12.13
C ARG A 144 -33.51 3.18 -11.25
N GLN A 145 -32.69 2.29 -10.70
CA GLN A 145 -33.07 1.26 -9.75
C GLN A 145 -32.27 1.50 -8.47
N ASN A 146 -33.00 1.88 -7.43
CA ASN A 146 -32.45 2.04 -6.10
C ASN A 146 -32.20 0.62 -5.53
N HIS A 147 -31.12 -0.03 -5.96
CA HIS A 147 -30.70 -1.29 -5.39
C HIS A 147 -30.18 -1.00 -3.98
N GLN A 148 -30.92 -1.45 -2.97
CA GLN A 148 -30.47 -1.31 -1.58
C GLN A 148 -29.13 -2.03 -1.35
N LYS A 149 -28.85 -3.08 -2.15
CA LYS A 149 -27.60 -3.82 -2.15
C LYS A 149 -27.17 -4.14 -3.60
N PRO A 150 -26.24 -3.38 -4.17
CA PRO A 150 -25.77 -3.69 -5.52
C PRO A 150 -25.08 -5.06 -5.55
N LEU A 151 -25.37 -5.85 -6.58
CA LEU A 151 -24.74 -7.15 -6.82
C LEU A 151 -23.49 -6.96 -7.68
N ALA A 152 -22.36 -7.44 -7.17
CA ALA A 152 -21.11 -7.56 -7.89
C ALA A 152 -20.89 -9.01 -8.33
N ILE A 153 -20.59 -9.21 -9.61
CA ILE A 153 -20.12 -10.48 -10.15
C ILE A 153 -18.61 -10.46 -10.27
N ILE A 154 -17.98 -11.49 -9.73
CA ILE A 154 -16.52 -11.65 -9.68
C ILE A 154 -16.19 -12.92 -10.47
N PRO A 155 -15.82 -12.82 -11.75
CA PRO A 155 -15.40 -13.98 -12.51
C PRO A 155 -14.01 -14.43 -12.06
N ALA A 156 -13.87 -15.68 -11.67
CA ALA A 156 -12.60 -16.30 -11.34
C ALA A 156 -12.11 -17.09 -12.56
N PHE A 157 -11.21 -16.51 -13.33
CA PHE A 157 -10.58 -17.14 -14.48
C PHE A 157 -9.32 -17.91 -14.08
N PRO A 158 -8.83 -18.84 -14.91
CA PRO A 158 -7.52 -19.44 -14.70
C PRO A 158 -6.43 -18.37 -14.58
N GLY A 159 -5.74 -18.34 -13.43
CA GLY A 159 -4.69 -17.39 -13.15
C GLY A 159 -5.12 -16.11 -12.44
N THR A 160 -6.40 -15.83 -12.25
CA THR A 160 -6.86 -14.79 -11.33
C THR A 160 -6.80 -15.29 -9.89
N ASN A 161 -6.68 -14.36 -8.94
CA ASN A 161 -6.71 -14.62 -7.51
C ASN A 161 -7.40 -13.48 -6.75
N SER A 162 -7.47 -13.59 -5.41
CA SER A 162 -8.12 -12.60 -4.54
C SER A 162 -9.63 -12.43 -4.75
N GLU A 163 -10.30 -13.38 -5.39
CA GLU A 163 -11.75 -13.37 -5.59
C GLU A 163 -12.51 -13.37 -4.25
N TYR A 164 -12.03 -14.10 -3.25
CA TYR A 164 -12.63 -14.15 -1.91
C TYR A 164 -12.41 -12.85 -1.13
N ASP A 165 -11.24 -12.25 -1.21
CA ASP A 165 -10.93 -10.96 -0.57
C ASP A 165 -11.75 -9.84 -1.18
N SER A 166 -11.89 -9.85 -2.51
CA SER A 166 -12.73 -8.91 -3.25
C SER A 166 -14.20 -9.05 -2.85
N ALA A 167 -14.70 -10.28 -2.77
CA ALA A 167 -16.07 -10.55 -2.35
C ALA A 167 -16.32 -10.10 -0.90
N ARG A 168 -15.35 -10.30 -0.02
CA ARG A 168 -15.42 -9.81 1.37
C ARG A 168 -15.51 -8.30 1.42
N SER A 169 -14.61 -7.60 0.74
CA SER A 169 -14.58 -6.12 0.72
C SER A 169 -15.87 -5.52 0.17
N ILE A 170 -16.46 -6.13 -0.87
CA ILE A 170 -17.74 -5.68 -1.42
C ILE A 170 -18.88 -5.86 -0.39
N ARG A 171 -18.90 -7.00 0.32
CA ARG A 171 -19.92 -7.26 1.36
C ARG A 171 -19.75 -6.32 2.55
N GLU A 172 -18.53 -6.05 2.98
CA GLU A 172 -18.23 -5.09 4.06
C GLU A 172 -18.66 -3.67 3.68
N ALA A 173 -18.57 -3.32 2.40
CA ALA A 173 -19.09 -2.05 1.87
C ALA A 173 -20.63 -2.02 1.70
N GLY A 174 -21.36 -3.10 2.08
CA GLY A 174 -22.81 -3.17 2.02
C GLY A 174 -23.39 -3.72 0.71
N GLY A 175 -22.57 -4.17 -0.22
CA GLY A 175 -22.99 -4.84 -1.46
C GLY A 175 -23.21 -6.34 -1.30
N GLU A 176 -23.66 -6.98 -2.37
CA GLU A 176 -23.66 -8.44 -2.55
C GLU A 176 -22.57 -8.84 -3.53
N ALA A 177 -21.97 -10.01 -3.33
CA ALA A 177 -20.93 -10.50 -4.20
C ALA A 177 -21.13 -11.98 -4.51
N GLU A 178 -21.03 -12.33 -5.80
CA GLU A 178 -21.09 -13.69 -6.30
C GLU A 178 -19.84 -13.98 -7.12
N ILE A 179 -19.16 -15.10 -6.81
CA ILE A 179 -17.97 -15.56 -7.52
C ILE A 179 -18.43 -16.58 -8.56
N ILE A 180 -18.07 -16.37 -9.83
CA ILE A 180 -18.34 -17.29 -10.93
C ILE A 180 -17.03 -17.91 -11.39
N VAL A 181 -16.83 -19.17 -11.09
CA VAL A 181 -15.63 -19.91 -11.53
C VAL A 181 -15.73 -20.26 -13.00
N PHE A 182 -14.77 -19.77 -13.79
CA PHE A 182 -14.66 -20.09 -15.21
C PHE A 182 -13.85 -21.38 -15.41
N ARG A 183 -14.51 -22.45 -15.86
CA ARG A 183 -13.92 -23.78 -16.07
C ARG A 183 -13.46 -23.90 -17.52
N ASN A 184 -12.21 -24.28 -17.75
CA ASN A 184 -11.59 -24.33 -19.08
C ASN A 184 -11.01 -25.71 -19.45
N LEU A 185 -11.39 -26.79 -18.73
CA LEU A 185 -10.82 -28.13 -18.97
C LEU A 185 -11.42 -28.84 -20.19
N THR A 186 -12.65 -28.54 -20.53
CA THR A 186 -13.34 -29.09 -21.71
C THR A 186 -14.15 -28.00 -22.40
N GLN A 187 -14.51 -28.23 -23.67
CA GLN A 187 -15.33 -27.25 -24.42
C GLN A 187 -16.70 -27.05 -23.76
N GLU A 188 -17.32 -28.15 -23.30
CA GLU A 188 -18.62 -28.09 -22.63
C GLU A 188 -18.52 -27.26 -21.34
N ALA A 189 -17.43 -27.39 -20.57
CA ALA A 189 -17.21 -26.59 -19.36
C ALA A 189 -17.00 -25.11 -19.67
N VAL A 190 -16.35 -24.79 -20.79
CA VAL A 190 -16.22 -23.41 -21.29
C VAL A 190 -17.60 -22.84 -21.64
N ASP A 191 -18.40 -23.56 -22.41
CA ASP A 191 -19.73 -23.11 -22.84
C ASP A 191 -20.70 -22.93 -21.67
N GLU A 192 -20.68 -23.85 -20.70
CA GLU A 192 -21.44 -23.70 -19.45
C GLU A 192 -21.01 -22.49 -18.65
N SER A 193 -19.68 -22.24 -18.52
CA SER A 193 -19.14 -21.10 -17.80
C SER A 193 -19.50 -19.77 -18.49
N LEU A 194 -19.47 -19.73 -19.82
CA LEU A 194 -19.93 -18.59 -20.61
C LEU A 194 -21.39 -18.26 -20.35
N HIS A 195 -22.26 -19.26 -20.40
CA HIS A 195 -23.69 -19.08 -20.14
C HIS A 195 -23.96 -18.60 -18.70
N ALA A 196 -23.28 -19.21 -17.71
CA ALA A 196 -23.39 -18.81 -16.31
C ALA A 196 -22.93 -17.36 -16.11
N LEU A 197 -21.77 -16.98 -16.66
CA LEU A 197 -21.23 -15.64 -16.56
C LEU A 197 -22.13 -14.60 -17.24
N ALA A 198 -22.59 -14.89 -18.46
CA ALA A 198 -23.51 -14.00 -19.19
C ALA A 198 -24.84 -13.81 -18.44
N GLY A 199 -25.38 -14.87 -17.84
CA GLY A 199 -26.57 -14.80 -17.00
C GLY A 199 -26.36 -13.97 -15.72
N ALA A 200 -25.19 -14.11 -15.11
CA ALA A 200 -24.81 -13.35 -13.92
C ALA A 200 -24.61 -11.85 -14.22
N ILE A 201 -23.93 -11.52 -15.30
CA ILE A 201 -23.70 -10.11 -15.71
C ILE A 201 -25.01 -9.39 -15.98
N ARG A 202 -26.02 -10.03 -16.58
CA ARG A 202 -27.32 -9.41 -16.86
C ARG A 202 -28.08 -8.93 -15.62
N ARG A 203 -27.84 -9.54 -14.47
CA ARG A 203 -28.48 -9.15 -13.19
C ARG A 203 -27.59 -8.32 -12.28
N ALA A 204 -26.31 -8.15 -12.61
CA ALA A 204 -25.35 -7.42 -11.84
C ALA A 204 -25.38 -5.91 -12.09
N GLN A 205 -24.94 -5.15 -11.11
CA GLN A 205 -24.65 -3.71 -11.23
C GLN A 205 -23.15 -3.46 -11.31
N ILE A 206 -22.33 -4.42 -10.87
CA ILE A 206 -20.88 -4.32 -10.85
C ILE A 206 -20.29 -5.60 -11.47
N LEU A 207 -19.38 -5.45 -12.41
CA LEU A 207 -18.48 -6.51 -12.85
C LEU A 207 -17.09 -6.20 -12.28
N PHE A 208 -16.59 -7.05 -11.40
CA PHE A 208 -15.29 -6.89 -10.77
C PHE A 208 -14.35 -7.99 -11.27
N ILE A 209 -13.35 -7.61 -12.06
CA ILE A 209 -12.34 -8.55 -12.59
C ILE A 209 -11.14 -8.48 -11.65
N PRO A 210 -10.85 -9.55 -10.88
CA PRO A 210 -9.72 -9.57 -9.97
C PRO A 210 -8.39 -9.64 -10.72
N GLY A 211 -7.31 -9.26 -10.05
CA GLY A 211 -5.96 -9.42 -10.56
C GLY A 211 -5.45 -10.87 -10.49
N GLY A 212 -4.20 -11.10 -10.79
CA GLY A 212 -3.57 -12.42 -10.69
C GLY A 212 -2.07 -12.37 -10.98
N PHE A 213 -1.40 -13.45 -10.59
CA PHE A 213 0.05 -13.65 -10.81
C PHE A 213 0.35 -14.73 -11.85
N SER A 214 -0.63 -15.16 -12.61
CA SER A 214 -0.29 -16.03 -13.72
C SER A 214 0.62 -15.27 -14.68
N ALA A 215 1.35 -15.96 -15.53
CA ALA A 215 2.02 -15.37 -16.70
C ALA A 215 1.08 -14.46 -17.53
N GLY A 216 0.07 -13.95 -16.88
CA GLY A 216 -1.10 -13.25 -17.32
C GLY A 216 -0.91 -11.82 -17.70
N ASP A 217 0.16 -11.22 -17.26
CA ASP A 217 0.53 -9.86 -17.64
C ASP A 217 1.21 -9.83 -19.01
N GLU A 218 1.55 -11.01 -19.55
CA GLU A 218 2.11 -11.16 -20.88
C GLU A 218 1.01 -11.35 -21.93
N PRO A 219 1.27 -11.07 -23.24
CA PRO A 219 0.26 -11.11 -24.31
C PRO A 219 -0.53 -12.42 -24.44
N ASP A 220 0.04 -13.53 -23.97
CA ASP A 220 -0.55 -14.87 -24.06
C ASP A 220 -1.18 -15.37 -22.74
N GLY A 221 -1.25 -14.49 -21.73
CA GLY A 221 -1.75 -14.84 -20.41
C GLY A 221 -3.26 -14.69 -20.22
N SER A 222 -3.67 -14.67 -18.93
CA SER A 222 -5.08 -14.59 -18.52
C SER A 222 -5.82 -13.39 -19.09
N GLY A 223 -5.16 -12.25 -19.25
CA GLY A 223 -5.77 -11.05 -19.82
C GLY A 223 -6.28 -11.26 -21.24
N LYS A 224 -5.52 -11.95 -22.09
CA LYS A 224 -5.94 -12.29 -23.45
C LYS A 224 -7.11 -13.25 -23.45
N PHE A 225 -7.09 -14.25 -22.56
CA PHE A 225 -8.19 -15.20 -22.40
C PHE A 225 -9.48 -14.50 -21.96
N ILE A 226 -9.40 -13.65 -20.92
CA ILE A 226 -10.52 -12.84 -20.42
C ILE A 226 -11.09 -11.94 -21.52
N ALA A 227 -10.22 -11.23 -22.25
CA ALA A 227 -10.64 -10.37 -23.35
C ALA A 227 -11.33 -11.14 -24.48
N THR A 228 -10.93 -12.39 -24.75
CA THR A 228 -11.55 -13.26 -25.75
C THR A 228 -12.92 -13.74 -25.29
N VAL A 229 -13.05 -14.08 -24.01
CA VAL A 229 -14.30 -14.55 -23.40
C VAL A 229 -15.36 -13.44 -23.33
N LEU A 230 -14.93 -12.19 -23.07
CA LEU A 230 -15.85 -11.05 -22.90
C LEU A 230 -16.19 -10.31 -24.20
N ARG A 231 -15.65 -10.74 -25.35
CA ARG A 231 -16.03 -10.24 -26.68
C ARG A 231 -17.29 -10.87 -27.21
#